data_5e2312d81a54ea48be62b1ecc287a9e7
#
_entry.id   5e2312d81a54ea48be62b1ecc287a9e7
#
_cell.length_a   1.000
_cell.length_b   1.000
_cell.length_c   1.000
_cell.angle_alpha   90.00
_cell.angle_beta   90.00
_cell.angle_gamma   90.00
#
_symmetry.space_group_name_H-M   'P 1'
#
loop_
_entity.id
_entity.type
_entity.pdbx_description
1 polymer ?
#
loop_
_entity_poly.entity_id
_entity_poly.type
_entity_poly.pdbx_seq_one_letter_code
_entity_poly.pdbx_strand_id
1 'polypeptide(L)'
;MREFELKYKLYRIILRGKALEFDSYRDYSSDEDAQAIDWKASMRANKLLAKKYREERNLKVVFVVDMGENMVFGSSPKLKCEYAVETIAAFAHLIIGSGDKIGYVLFNDNVYDYVKPGGGTKQFARFMADISKPESYKGMSNLDNAFDFVINYVNNIESLIIVSDFIKFNEITAKKLGITAVTDKK
;
A
#
# COMPACT_ATOMS: atom_id res chain seq x y z
N MET A 1 22.40 8.39 2.54
CA MET A 1 22.31 7.24 1.63
C MET A 1 21.85 5.95 2.35
N ARG A 2 22.50 5.51 3.44
CA ARG A 2 22.09 4.29 4.19
C ARG A 2 20.66 4.30 4.75
N GLU A 3 20.17 5.45 5.23
CA GLU A 3 18.82 5.55 5.82
C GLU A 3 17.70 5.41 4.76
N PHE A 4 17.92 5.93 3.58
CA PHE A 4 17.00 5.77 2.44
C PHE A 4 16.94 4.31 1.97
N GLU A 5 18.07 3.62 1.92
CA GLU A 5 18.12 2.19 1.56
C GLU A 5 17.39 1.31 2.58
N LEU A 6 17.47 1.65 3.88
CA LEU A 6 16.76 0.91 4.92
C LEU A 6 15.25 1.12 4.81
N LYS A 7 14.78 2.36 4.61
CA LYS A 7 13.37 2.68 4.39
C LYS A 7 12.82 2.00 3.14
N TYR A 8 13.60 1.98 2.07
CA TYR A 8 13.26 1.28 0.83
C TYR A 8 13.16 -0.23 1.01
N LYS A 9 14.08 -0.85 1.77
CA LYS A 9 14.01 -2.28 2.10
C LYS A 9 12.78 -2.60 2.94
N LEU A 10 12.46 -1.78 3.95
CA LEU A 10 11.25 -1.94 4.77
C LEU A 10 9.98 -1.81 3.92
N TYR A 11 9.90 -0.82 3.04
CA TYR A 11 8.81 -0.68 2.10
C TYR A 11 8.62 -1.94 1.25
N ARG A 12 9.70 -2.47 0.66
CA ARG A 12 9.64 -3.71 -0.14
C ARG A 12 9.17 -4.90 0.69
N ILE A 13 9.60 -5.03 1.93
CA ILE A 13 9.19 -6.13 2.82
C ILE A 13 7.70 -6.01 3.20
N ILE A 14 7.24 -4.81 3.52
CA ILE A 14 5.87 -4.57 4.02
C ILE A 14 4.85 -4.67 2.89
N LEU A 15 5.09 -4.02 1.75
CA LEU A 15 4.11 -3.93 0.68
C LEU A 15 4.27 -5.00 -0.42
N ARG A 16 5.49 -5.42 -0.72
CA ARG A 16 5.74 -6.48 -1.73
C ARG A 16 5.69 -7.89 -1.15
N GLY A 17 5.79 -8.03 0.17
CA GLY A 17 5.84 -9.35 0.80
C GLY A 17 6.90 -10.26 0.16
N LYS A 18 6.66 -11.57 0.14
CA LYS A 18 7.48 -12.56 -0.59
C LYS A 18 6.97 -12.82 -2.03
N ALA A 19 6.22 -11.91 -2.62
CA ALA A 19 5.66 -12.09 -3.97
C ALA A 19 6.73 -11.89 -5.05
N LEU A 20 7.74 -12.75 -5.02
CA LEU A 20 8.55 -13.04 -6.17
C LEU A 20 7.76 -14.09 -6.96
N GLU A 21 7.05 -13.68 -8.01
CA GLU A 21 6.43 -14.64 -8.92
C GLU A 21 7.50 -15.42 -9.68
N PHE A 22 7.35 -16.74 -9.68
CA PHE A 22 8.20 -17.59 -10.51
C PHE A 22 7.98 -17.23 -11.98
N ASP A 23 9.05 -16.78 -12.65
CA ASP A 23 9.03 -16.45 -14.08
C ASP A 23 9.43 -17.64 -14.92
N SER A 24 10.63 -18.16 -14.66
CA SER A 24 11.25 -19.21 -15.48
C SER A 24 12.40 -19.87 -14.73
N TYR A 25 12.98 -20.90 -15.33
CA TYR A 25 14.27 -21.44 -14.91
C TYR A 25 15.38 -20.80 -15.76
N ARG A 26 16.53 -20.55 -15.14
CA ARG A 26 17.78 -20.16 -15.80
C ARG A 26 18.88 -21.11 -15.39
N ASP A 27 19.94 -21.16 -16.18
CA ASP A 27 21.11 -21.94 -15.81
C ASP A 27 21.75 -21.32 -14.55
N TYR A 28 22.16 -22.18 -13.63
CA TYR A 28 22.85 -21.78 -12.41
C TYR A 28 24.30 -21.36 -12.74
N SER A 29 24.76 -20.28 -12.14
CA SER A 29 26.13 -19.81 -12.21
C SER A 29 26.86 -20.09 -10.89
N SER A 30 28.13 -20.52 -10.96
CA SER A 30 28.92 -20.94 -9.77
C SER A 30 29.26 -19.79 -8.79
N ASP A 31 29.03 -18.54 -9.17
CA ASP A 31 29.21 -17.35 -8.35
C ASP A 31 27.96 -17.00 -7.50
N GLU A 32 26.90 -17.79 -7.64
CA GLU A 32 25.64 -17.60 -6.92
C GLU A 32 25.53 -18.52 -5.71
N ASP A 33 24.61 -18.14 -4.78
CA ASP A 33 24.30 -19.00 -3.63
C ASP A 33 23.65 -20.31 -4.09
N ALA A 34 24.19 -21.44 -3.65
CA ALA A 34 23.69 -22.78 -3.95
C ALA A 34 22.23 -22.99 -3.49
N GLN A 35 21.72 -22.17 -2.57
CA GLN A 35 20.32 -22.18 -2.16
C GLN A 35 19.35 -21.76 -3.28
N ALA A 36 19.84 -21.07 -4.31
CA ALA A 36 19.04 -20.70 -5.48
C ALA A 36 18.73 -21.90 -6.40
N ILE A 37 19.44 -23.03 -6.26
CA ILE A 37 19.27 -24.21 -7.11
C ILE A 37 17.93 -24.90 -6.81
N ASP A 38 17.13 -25.12 -7.86
CA ASP A 38 15.99 -26.04 -7.79
C ASP A 38 16.44 -27.45 -8.18
N TRP A 39 16.77 -28.26 -7.19
CA TRP A 39 17.26 -29.64 -7.40
C TRP A 39 16.28 -30.51 -8.17
N LYS A 40 14.97 -30.33 -7.96
CA LYS A 40 13.93 -31.11 -8.62
C LYS A 40 13.82 -30.80 -10.13
N ALA A 41 13.92 -29.53 -10.46
CA ALA A 41 13.96 -29.08 -11.86
C ALA A 41 15.27 -29.47 -12.53
N SER A 42 16.40 -29.32 -11.80
CA SER A 42 17.74 -29.67 -12.30
C SER A 42 17.87 -31.13 -12.68
N MET A 43 17.35 -32.04 -11.85
CA MET A 43 17.35 -33.47 -12.15
C MET A 43 16.55 -33.81 -13.42
N ARG A 44 15.42 -33.14 -13.65
CA ARG A 44 14.60 -33.37 -14.86
C ARG A 44 15.26 -32.84 -16.13
N ALA A 45 15.97 -31.73 -16.02
CA ALA A 45 16.61 -31.06 -17.14
C ALA A 45 18.05 -31.56 -17.40
N ASN A 46 18.59 -32.39 -16.51
CA ASN A 46 19.97 -32.87 -16.53
C ASN A 46 21.03 -31.75 -16.59
N LYS A 47 20.72 -30.63 -15.94
CA LYS A 47 21.60 -29.45 -15.77
C LYS A 47 21.19 -28.64 -14.55
N LEU A 48 22.12 -27.90 -13.94
CA LEU A 48 21.84 -27.08 -12.78
C LEU A 48 20.96 -25.89 -13.16
N LEU A 49 19.77 -25.81 -12.55
CA LEU A 49 18.79 -24.77 -12.78
C LEU A 49 18.54 -23.99 -11.50
N ALA A 50 18.56 -22.66 -11.63
CA ALA A 50 18.10 -21.74 -10.60
C ALA A 50 16.73 -21.15 -10.99
N LYS A 51 15.89 -20.90 -9.98
CA LYS A 51 14.61 -20.21 -10.19
C LYS A 51 14.87 -18.75 -10.53
N LYS A 52 14.35 -18.30 -11.65
CA LYS A 52 14.28 -16.89 -11.99
C LYS A 52 12.93 -16.37 -11.54
N TYR A 53 12.97 -15.36 -10.69
CA TYR A 53 11.77 -14.66 -10.24
C TYR A 53 11.62 -13.36 -11.02
N ARG A 54 10.39 -13.06 -11.42
CA ARG A 54 10.06 -11.76 -12.01
C ARG A 54 9.71 -10.82 -10.88
N GLU A 55 10.44 -9.71 -10.75
CA GLU A 55 9.94 -8.58 -9.97
C GLU A 55 8.75 -8.00 -10.74
N GLU A 56 7.53 -8.10 -10.20
CA GLU A 56 6.42 -7.31 -10.72
C GLU A 56 6.77 -5.84 -10.61
N ARG A 57 7.03 -5.25 -11.76
CA ARG A 57 7.28 -3.81 -11.85
C ARG A 57 5.94 -3.09 -11.88
N ASN A 58 5.82 -2.04 -11.07
CA ASN A 58 4.68 -1.14 -10.99
C ASN A 58 3.50 -1.65 -10.14
N LEU A 59 3.73 -1.95 -8.86
CA LEU A 59 2.65 -2.13 -7.90
C LEU A 59 1.71 -0.92 -7.95
N LYS A 60 0.41 -1.19 -7.87
CA LYS A 60 -0.63 -0.18 -7.76
C LYS A 60 -1.10 -0.13 -6.32
N VAL A 61 -0.75 0.91 -5.63
CA VAL A 61 -1.10 1.15 -4.24
C VAL A 61 -2.18 2.23 -4.18
N VAL A 62 -3.27 1.96 -3.47
CA VAL A 62 -4.33 2.96 -3.28
C VAL A 62 -4.38 3.38 -1.82
N PHE A 63 -4.33 4.68 -1.60
CA PHE A 63 -4.55 5.29 -0.30
C PHE A 63 -6.05 5.57 -0.12
N VAL A 64 -6.61 5.16 1.03
CA VAL A 64 -7.96 5.51 1.45
C VAL A 64 -7.83 6.47 2.61
N VAL A 65 -8.12 7.74 2.37
CA VAL A 65 -7.80 8.83 3.29
C VAL A 65 -9.07 9.43 3.87
N ASP A 66 -9.13 9.42 5.18
CA ASP A 66 -10.18 10.04 5.96
C ASP A 66 -10.01 11.57 5.97
N MET A 67 -11.02 12.27 5.45
CA MET A 67 -11.09 13.72 5.38
C MET A 67 -12.24 14.27 6.22
N GLY A 68 -12.66 13.52 7.25
CA GLY A 68 -13.69 13.98 8.19
C GLY A 68 -13.18 15.01 9.19
N GLU A 69 -14.08 15.74 9.82
CA GLU A 69 -13.78 16.75 10.85
C GLU A 69 -13.03 16.16 12.06
N ASN A 70 -13.22 14.85 12.35
CA ASN A 70 -12.47 14.14 13.38
C ASN A 70 -10.96 14.19 13.17
N MET A 71 -10.49 14.36 11.92
CA MET A 71 -9.08 14.48 11.58
C MET A 71 -8.49 15.87 11.86
N VAL A 72 -9.33 16.89 12.05
CA VAL A 72 -8.90 18.26 12.36
C VAL A 72 -8.65 18.46 13.86
N PHE A 73 -8.94 17.47 14.70
CA PHE A 73 -8.66 17.52 16.13
C PHE A 73 -7.31 16.89 16.46
N GLY A 74 -6.68 17.38 17.53
CA GLY A 74 -5.44 16.83 18.06
C GLY A 74 -5.24 17.23 19.52
N SER A 75 -4.62 16.35 20.31
CA SER A 75 -4.20 16.62 21.70
C SER A 75 -2.77 17.15 21.78
N SER A 76 -2.11 17.34 20.66
CA SER A 76 -0.75 17.83 20.51
C SER A 76 -0.72 19.12 19.68
N PRO A 77 0.42 19.81 19.56
CA PRO A 77 0.56 21.00 18.73
C PRO A 77 0.19 20.78 17.25
N LYS A 78 0.24 19.52 16.76
CA LYS A 78 -0.17 19.15 15.41
C LYS A 78 -1.52 18.46 15.40
N LEU A 79 -2.30 18.70 14.35
CA LEU A 79 -3.57 18.04 14.09
C LEU A 79 -3.34 16.63 13.54
N LYS A 80 -4.32 15.73 13.69
CA LYS A 80 -4.25 14.37 13.14
C LYS A 80 -4.06 14.39 11.62
N CYS A 81 -4.75 15.29 10.91
CA CYS A 81 -4.61 15.45 9.46
C CYS A 81 -3.18 15.85 9.05
N GLU A 82 -2.49 16.69 9.83
CA GLU A 82 -1.10 17.07 9.54
C GLU A 82 -0.15 15.87 9.65
N TYR A 83 -0.30 15.04 10.69
CA TYR A 83 0.44 13.78 10.80
C TYR A 83 0.12 12.82 9.66
N ALA A 84 -1.16 12.72 9.29
CA ALA A 84 -1.60 11.88 8.18
C ALA A 84 -0.97 12.32 6.87
N VAL A 85 -1.00 13.61 6.55
CA VAL A 85 -0.40 14.18 5.33
C VAL A 85 1.11 13.93 5.28
N GLU A 86 1.84 14.15 6.37
CA GLU A 86 3.28 13.88 6.43
C GLU A 86 3.60 12.40 6.22
N THR A 87 2.82 11.52 6.85
CA THR A 87 2.98 10.06 6.72
C THR A 87 2.69 9.62 5.28
N ILE A 88 1.58 10.08 4.72
CA ILE A 88 1.21 9.80 3.33
C ILE A 88 2.29 10.30 2.38
N ALA A 89 2.80 11.53 2.58
CA ALA A 89 3.84 12.10 1.74
C ALA A 89 5.10 11.23 1.72
N ALA A 90 5.53 10.75 2.88
CA ALA A 90 6.69 9.86 2.99
C ALA A 90 6.48 8.54 2.25
N PHE A 91 5.35 7.87 2.47
CA PHE A 91 5.03 6.60 1.78
C PHE A 91 4.83 6.79 0.28
N ALA A 92 4.05 7.79 -0.15
CA ALA A 92 3.79 8.07 -1.55
C ALA A 92 5.09 8.42 -2.31
N HIS A 93 6.00 9.17 -1.68
CA HIS A 93 7.30 9.47 -2.25
C HIS A 93 8.16 8.21 -2.45
N LEU A 94 8.18 7.30 -1.46
CA LEU A 94 8.89 6.03 -1.57
C LEU A 94 8.30 5.13 -2.66
N ILE A 95 6.98 5.04 -2.75
CA ILE A 95 6.27 4.23 -3.73
C ILE A 95 6.58 4.71 -5.16
N ILE A 96 6.41 6.01 -5.40
CA ILE A 96 6.71 6.60 -6.72
C ILE A 96 8.20 6.53 -7.05
N GLY A 97 9.07 6.77 -6.07
CA GLY A 97 10.53 6.65 -6.23
C GLY A 97 10.99 5.23 -6.60
N SER A 98 10.18 4.22 -6.26
CA SER A 98 10.39 2.81 -6.66
C SER A 98 9.87 2.49 -8.07
N GLY A 99 9.24 3.45 -8.76
CA GLY A 99 8.58 3.24 -10.05
C GLY A 99 7.17 2.68 -9.94
N ASP A 100 6.65 2.50 -8.73
CA ASP A 100 5.29 2.01 -8.48
C ASP A 100 4.25 3.13 -8.67
N LYS A 101 2.96 2.76 -8.68
CA LYS A 101 1.85 3.67 -8.94
C LYS A 101 1.03 3.92 -7.70
N ILE A 102 0.63 5.16 -7.47
CA ILE A 102 -0.29 5.52 -6.40
C ILE A 102 -1.62 5.99 -6.96
N GLY A 103 -2.70 5.54 -6.31
CA GLY A 103 -4.04 6.10 -6.43
C GLY A 103 -4.53 6.52 -5.06
N TYR A 104 -5.69 7.17 -4.99
CA TYR A 104 -6.28 7.53 -3.72
C TYR A 104 -7.80 7.65 -3.82
N VAL A 105 -8.43 7.39 -2.69
CA VAL A 105 -9.85 7.58 -2.40
C VAL A 105 -9.93 8.55 -1.23
N LEU A 106 -10.61 9.66 -1.39
CA LEU A 106 -10.86 10.63 -0.33
C LEU A 106 -12.31 10.51 0.13
N PHE A 107 -12.50 10.36 1.44
CA PHE A 107 -13.83 10.17 1.99
C PHE A 107 -14.06 10.98 3.28
N ASN A 108 -15.31 11.30 3.52
CA ASN A 108 -15.88 11.76 4.78
C ASN A 108 -17.17 10.99 5.06
N ASP A 109 -18.36 11.59 5.03
CA ASP A 109 -19.63 10.86 5.06
C ASP A 109 -19.79 9.92 3.86
N ASN A 110 -19.22 10.32 2.71
CA ASN A 110 -19.19 9.58 1.47
C ASN A 110 -17.83 9.72 0.79
N VAL A 111 -17.56 8.85 -0.18
CA VAL A 111 -16.43 9.05 -1.10
C VAL A 111 -16.77 10.21 -2.04
N TYR A 112 -15.93 11.24 -2.04
CA TYR A 112 -16.13 12.40 -2.90
C TYR A 112 -15.05 12.58 -3.98
N ASP A 113 -13.93 11.88 -3.85
CA ASP A 113 -12.91 11.86 -4.91
C ASP A 113 -12.24 10.50 -4.99
N TYR A 114 -11.97 10.07 -6.22
CA TYR A 114 -11.22 8.85 -6.52
C TYR A 114 -10.29 9.08 -7.71
N VAL A 115 -9.02 8.90 -7.49
CA VAL A 115 -8.00 8.98 -8.52
C VAL A 115 -7.34 7.62 -8.72
N LYS A 116 -7.43 7.12 -9.94
CA LYS A 116 -6.83 5.83 -10.32
C LYS A 116 -5.31 5.84 -10.16
N PRO A 117 -4.70 4.67 -9.89
CA PRO A 117 -3.25 4.55 -9.76
C PRO A 117 -2.50 5.08 -10.99
N GLY A 118 -1.62 6.05 -10.75
CA GLY A 118 -0.72 6.66 -11.71
C GLY A 118 0.68 6.83 -11.12
N GLY A 119 1.68 6.97 -11.97
CA GLY A 119 3.07 7.15 -11.57
C GLY A 119 3.58 8.56 -11.78
N GLY A 120 4.79 8.81 -11.24
CA GLY A 120 5.54 10.02 -11.47
C GLY A 120 5.19 11.19 -10.55
N THR A 121 6.00 12.24 -10.64
CA THR A 121 5.92 13.41 -9.76
C THR A 121 4.61 14.19 -9.88
N LYS A 122 4.00 14.19 -11.07
CA LYS A 122 2.71 14.86 -11.31
C LYS A 122 1.57 14.23 -10.49
N GLN A 123 1.54 12.89 -10.43
CA GLN A 123 0.55 12.16 -9.62
C GLN A 123 0.78 12.43 -8.13
N PHE A 124 2.03 12.42 -7.69
CA PHE A 124 2.40 12.76 -6.32
C PHE A 124 1.95 14.17 -5.94
N ALA A 125 2.31 15.17 -6.77
CA ALA A 125 1.96 16.58 -6.51
C ALA A 125 0.44 16.79 -6.44
N ARG A 126 -0.33 16.14 -7.33
CA ARG A 126 -1.79 16.16 -7.30
C ARG A 126 -2.31 15.61 -5.97
N PHE A 127 -1.85 14.43 -5.57
CA PHE A 127 -2.29 13.79 -4.33
C PHE A 127 -2.01 14.69 -3.12
N MET A 128 -0.79 15.22 -3.01
CA MET A 128 -0.44 16.13 -1.92
C MET A 128 -1.31 17.39 -1.92
N ALA A 129 -1.57 17.98 -3.08
CA ALA A 129 -2.43 19.15 -3.19
C ALA A 129 -3.86 18.85 -2.72
N ASP A 130 -4.41 17.68 -3.07
CA ASP A 130 -5.80 17.33 -2.72
C ASP A 130 -5.98 17.06 -1.21
N ILE A 131 -5.05 16.35 -0.56
CA ILE A 131 -5.14 16.06 0.88
C ILE A 131 -4.70 17.22 1.79
N SER A 132 -4.04 18.23 1.24
CA SER A 132 -3.59 19.41 2.02
C SER A 132 -4.60 20.56 2.05
N LYS A 133 -5.77 20.40 1.42
CA LYS A 133 -6.80 21.44 1.39
C LYS A 133 -7.59 21.44 2.71
N PRO A 134 -7.50 22.49 3.56
CA PRO A 134 -8.21 22.52 4.84
C PRO A 134 -9.72 22.42 4.67
N GLU A 135 -10.27 23.02 3.63
CA GLU A 135 -11.69 23.03 3.31
C GLU A 135 -12.27 21.65 2.95
N SER A 136 -11.41 20.69 2.66
CA SER A 136 -11.81 19.30 2.36
C SER A 136 -12.12 18.49 3.61
N TYR A 137 -11.60 18.90 4.76
CA TYR A 137 -11.84 18.24 6.06
C TYR A 137 -13.16 18.69 6.65
N LYS A 138 -14.24 18.00 6.30
CA LYS A 138 -15.61 18.36 6.73
C LYS A 138 -16.50 17.14 6.83
N GLY A 139 -17.57 17.25 7.61
CA GLY A 139 -18.52 16.18 7.82
C GLY A 139 -17.97 15.05 8.71
N MET A 140 -18.73 13.99 8.85
CA MET A 140 -18.36 12.86 9.69
C MET A 140 -17.69 11.78 8.86
N SER A 141 -16.72 11.07 9.45
CA SER A 141 -16.10 9.91 8.78
C SER A 141 -17.02 8.71 8.74
N ASN A 142 -17.18 8.13 7.56
CA ASN A 142 -17.91 6.87 7.35
C ASN A 142 -17.04 5.85 6.61
N LEU A 143 -16.32 5.05 7.38
CA LEU A 143 -15.44 4.00 6.86
C LEU A 143 -16.20 2.92 6.08
N ASP A 144 -17.43 2.59 6.47
CA ASP A 144 -18.22 1.57 5.80
C ASP A 144 -18.52 1.96 4.35
N ASN A 145 -18.91 3.22 4.11
CA ASN A 145 -19.13 3.74 2.76
C ASN A 145 -17.84 3.76 1.95
N ALA A 146 -16.71 4.12 2.56
CA ALA A 146 -15.41 4.11 1.90
C ALA A 146 -15.02 2.69 1.47
N PHE A 147 -15.23 1.69 2.31
CA PHE A 147 -14.91 0.29 1.98
C PHE A 147 -15.86 -0.29 0.96
N ASP A 148 -17.16 0.00 1.04
CA ASP A 148 -18.11 -0.42 0.02
C ASP A 148 -17.74 0.16 -1.35
N PHE A 149 -17.27 1.40 -1.39
CA PHE A 149 -16.75 2.00 -2.63
C PHE A 149 -15.49 1.25 -3.12
N VAL A 150 -14.52 1.01 -2.24
CA VAL A 150 -13.27 0.32 -2.60
C VAL A 150 -13.57 -1.06 -3.16
N ILE A 151 -14.40 -1.85 -2.48
CA ILE A 151 -14.75 -3.23 -2.90
C ILE A 151 -15.45 -3.23 -4.28
N ASN A 152 -16.32 -2.26 -4.55
CA ASN A 152 -17.12 -2.26 -5.76
C ASN A 152 -16.45 -1.58 -6.96
N TYR A 153 -15.60 -0.58 -6.73
CA TYR A 153 -15.11 0.30 -7.80
C TYR A 153 -13.60 0.33 -7.95
N VAL A 154 -12.82 -0.09 -6.95
CA VAL A 154 -11.36 -0.09 -7.01
C VAL A 154 -10.85 -1.48 -7.38
N ASN A 155 -10.47 -1.64 -8.64
CA ASN A 155 -10.02 -2.92 -9.18
C ASN A 155 -8.55 -2.88 -9.60
N ASN A 156 -7.94 -4.05 -9.73
CA ASN A 156 -6.55 -4.21 -10.17
C ASN A 156 -5.54 -3.41 -9.32
N ILE A 157 -5.63 -3.55 -8.01
CA ILE A 157 -4.67 -3.00 -7.05
C ILE A 157 -3.99 -4.13 -6.29
N GLU A 158 -2.73 -3.93 -5.94
CA GLU A 158 -1.95 -4.90 -5.19
C GLU A 158 -1.93 -4.58 -3.69
N SER A 159 -2.13 -3.30 -3.31
CA SER A 159 -2.11 -2.89 -1.91
C SER A 159 -3.05 -1.73 -1.63
N LEU A 160 -3.65 -1.76 -0.44
CA LEU A 160 -4.50 -0.71 0.09
C LEU A 160 -3.87 -0.16 1.37
N ILE A 161 -3.72 1.16 1.47
CA ILE A 161 -3.25 1.85 2.67
C ILE A 161 -4.38 2.74 3.19
N ILE A 162 -4.89 2.40 4.37
CA ILE A 162 -5.98 3.14 5.00
C ILE A 162 -5.38 4.11 6.01
N VAL A 163 -5.76 5.38 5.92
CA VAL A 163 -5.33 6.45 6.81
C VAL A 163 -6.54 7.11 7.43
N SER A 164 -6.80 6.82 8.68
CA SER A 164 -7.93 7.32 9.48
C SER A 164 -7.56 7.21 10.96
N ASP A 165 -8.27 7.88 11.84
CA ASP A 165 -8.20 7.65 13.28
C ASP A 165 -9.06 6.47 13.74
N PHE A 166 -9.74 5.80 12.80
CA PHE A 166 -10.58 4.63 13.01
C PHE A 166 -11.69 4.78 14.06
N ILE A 167 -12.10 6.01 14.33
CA ILE A 167 -13.29 6.26 15.16
C ILE A 167 -14.49 5.62 14.46
N LYS A 168 -15.28 4.83 15.20
CA LYS A 168 -16.40 4.02 14.72
C LYS A 168 -16.02 2.77 13.90
N PHE A 169 -14.74 2.36 13.90
CA PHE A 169 -14.37 1.07 13.37
C PHE A 169 -15.02 -0.04 14.20
N ASN A 170 -15.72 -0.95 13.57
CA ASN A 170 -16.46 -2.03 14.21
C ASN A 170 -16.19 -3.39 13.55
N GLU A 171 -16.75 -4.47 14.13
CA GLU A 171 -16.56 -5.83 13.61
C GLU A 171 -17.12 -6.01 12.18
N ILE A 172 -18.16 -5.28 11.81
CA ILE A 172 -18.76 -5.36 10.47
C ILE A 172 -17.78 -4.77 9.46
N THR A 173 -17.21 -3.62 9.78
CA THR A 173 -16.17 -2.95 8.98
C THR A 173 -14.94 -3.85 8.84
N ALA A 174 -14.50 -4.50 9.91
CA ALA A 174 -13.38 -5.45 9.88
C ALA A 174 -13.64 -6.64 8.97
N LYS A 175 -14.85 -7.22 9.03
CA LYS A 175 -15.26 -8.36 8.17
C LYS A 175 -15.26 -7.99 6.69
N LYS A 176 -15.67 -6.78 6.32
CA LYS A 176 -15.63 -6.29 4.93
C LYS A 176 -14.20 -6.29 4.37
N LEU A 177 -13.20 -6.03 5.20
CA LEU A 177 -11.78 -6.07 4.83
C LEU A 177 -11.15 -7.47 4.86
N GLY A 178 -11.91 -8.51 5.22
CA GLY A 178 -11.38 -9.85 5.44
C GLY A 178 -10.44 -9.95 6.66
N ILE A 179 -10.46 -8.97 7.55
CA ILE A 179 -9.71 -8.99 8.80
C ILE A 179 -10.52 -9.81 9.79
N THR A 180 -10.13 -11.06 9.96
CA THR A 180 -10.63 -11.89 11.08
C THR A 180 -9.90 -11.44 12.34
N ALA A 181 -10.63 -10.84 13.28
CA ALA A 181 -10.09 -10.63 14.61
C ALA A 181 -9.79 -12.01 15.23
N VAL A 182 -8.53 -12.28 15.48
CA VAL A 182 -8.14 -13.41 16.35
C VAL A 182 -8.52 -13.01 17.76
N THR A 183 -9.75 -13.32 18.16
CA THR A 183 -10.14 -13.21 19.56
C THR A 183 -9.47 -14.36 20.28
N ASP A 184 -8.40 -14.05 21.03
CA ASP A 184 -7.92 -14.96 22.08
C ASP A 184 -9.07 -15.21 23.04
N LYS A 185 -9.68 -16.38 22.92
CA LYS A 185 -10.55 -16.91 23.97
C LYS A 185 -9.65 -17.26 25.15
N LYS A 186 -9.68 -16.43 26.19
CA LYS A 186 -9.27 -16.82 27.53
C LYS A 186 -10.30 -17.78 28.11
#